data_7b940e6e472985feb9714e3457bdedcc
#
_entry.id   7b940e6e472985feb9714e3457bdedcc
#
_cell.length_a   1.000
_cell.length_b   1.000
_cell.length_c   1.000
_cell.angle_alpha   90.00
_cell.angle_beta   90.00
_cell.angle_gamma   90.00
#
_symmetry.space_group_name_H-M   'P 1'
#
loop_
_entity.id
_entity.type
_entity.pdbx_description
1 polymer ?
#
loop_
_entity_poly.entity_id
_entity_poly.type
_entity_poly.pdbx_seq_one_letter_code
_entity_poly.pdbx_strand_id
1 'polypeptide(L)'
;MNALSRALVWMKPLSGRIWGSSFLAPGLRCASPGLFLLFALAAALSTVAGTTLAQQPGRVPVVGMLITHPPVDDQVVESVRIGLRQFGYEDGRNIKLEVRSALGRPDRVPALAEELVRLRVDVIVLVNEVALRAVRQATATIPIVMVGYTDDPVDVGWIESYRRPGGNVTGIFNVNSAVAAKRLEILKETLPNVSRVAVLWDNFGQRQLQELRRAAELLNVQLEPIQIQGPDNLAAAFKGARRKKAGAVYLTWSPVFYVHRAQVATRALDSGLATITDLDVEVEAGCLLSYGSRTYESFVRAGYFVDRLLKGAKASDLPVEQISTLRLVVNLKTAKALGITIPQSILLRADEVIR
;
A
#
# COMPACT_ATOMS: atom_id res chain seq x y z
N MET A 1 -39.29 1.42 24.15
CA MET A 1 -39.82 2.56 24.89
C MET A 1 -38.75 3.66 24.96
N ASN A 2 -39.01 4.70 24.18
CA ASN A 2 -38.69 6.12 24.36
C ASN A 2 -37.28 6.59 24.69
N ALA A 3 -36.65 7.22 23.71
CA ALA A 3 -36.19 8.62 23.81
C ALA A 3 -35.73 9.15 22.45
N LEU A 4 -36.69 9.43 21.58
CA LEU A 4 -36.59 10.42 20.50
C LEU A 4 -37.28 11.69 21.01
N SER A 5 -36.69 12.84 20.77
CA SER A 5 -37.23 14.21 20.85
C SER A 5 -36.41 15.12 21.75
N ARG A 6 -35.68 16.04 21.11
CA ARG A 6 -35.58 17.49 21.45
C ARG A 6 -34.31 18.09 20.82
N ALA A 7 -34.51 18.85 19.77
CA ALA A 7 -33.85 20.16 19.55
C ALA A 7 -34.20 20.70 18.15
N LEU A 8 -35.39 21.23 18.03
CA LEU A 8 -35.79 22.24 17.04
C LEU A 8 -36.32 23.40 17.86
N VAL A 9 -35.68 24.53 17.84
CA VAL A 9 -36.21 25.90 18.08
C VAL A 9 -34.99 26.83 17.98
N TRP A 10 -35.03 27.72 17.02
CA TRP A 10 -34.80 29.15 17.00
C TRP A 10 -34.46 29.62 15.57
N MET A 11 -35.51 29.82 14.80
CA MET A 11 -35.53 30.82 13.71
C MET A 11 -36.67 31.79 14.05
N LYS A 12 -36.36 33.07 14.24
CA LYS A 12 -37.32 34.15 14.15
C LYS A 12 -36.83 35.20 13.17
N PRO A 13 -37.71 35.70 12.29
CA PRO A 13 -37.40 36.78 11.37
C PRO A 13 -37.72 38.12 12.01
N LEU A 14 -36.90 39.13 11.75
CA LEU A 14 -37.23 40.53 12.01
C LEU A 14 -37.61 41.20 10.73
N SER A 15 -38.88 41.51 10.63
CA SER A 15 -39.51 42.45 9.70
C SER A 15 -39.57 43.84 10.34
N GLY A 16 -39.37 44.88 9.57
CA GLY A 16 -40.02 46.15 9.94
C GLY A 16 -39.31 47.45 9.55
N ARG A 17 -39.82 48.05 8.47
CA ARG A 17 -40.19 49.45 8.23
C ARG A 17 -39.12 50.54 8.13
N ILE A 18 -38.93 51.05 6.91
CA ILE A 18 -39.51 52.29 6.29
C ILE A 18 -39.39 53.56 7.17
N TRP A 19 -38.65 54.52 6.64
CA TRP A 19 -38.88 56.00 6.54
C TRP A 19 -37.72 56.56 5.73
N GLY A 20 -37.83 57.17 4.69
CA GLY A 20 -38.24 58.25 3.91
C GLY A 20 -37.63 59.58 4.32
N SER A 21 -36.73 60.09 3.46
CA SER A 21 -36.60 61.54 3.27
C SER A 21 -35.75 61.82 2.03
N SER A 22 -36.38 62.60 1.19
CA SER A 22 -35.91 63.19 -0.04
C SER A 22 -34.76 64.19 0.23
N PHE A 23 -33.66 64.10 -0.55
CA PHE A 23 -32.79 65.25 -0.78
C PHE A 23 -32.52 65.39 -2.25
N LEU A 24 -33.09 66.44 -2.85
CA LEU A 24 -32.75 66.98 -4.15
C LEU A 24 -31.34 67.57 -4.10
N ALA A 25 -30.50 67.20 -5.01
CA ALA A 25 -29.25 67.90 -5.33
C ALA A 25 -29.21 68.23 -6.79
N PRO A 26 -28.77 69.43 -7.16
CA PRO A 26 -28.88 69.95 -8.53
C PRO A 26 -27.64 69.65 -9.34
N GLY A 27 -27.90 69.37 -10.62
CA GLY A 27 -27.06 69.84 -11.73
C GLY A 27 -25.69 69.21 -11.92
N LEU A 28 -25.63 68.22 -12.76
CA LEU A 28 -24.41 67.88 -13.50
C LEU A 28 -24.65 68.07 -14.98
N ARG A 29 -24.02 69.13 -15.50
CA ARG A 29 -23.97 69.52 -16.89
C ARG A 29 -23.20 68.44 -17.70
N CYS A 30 -23.64 68.30 -18.94
CA CYS A 30 -23.11 67.58 -20.07
C CYS A 30 -21.61 67.22 -19.98
N ALA A 31 -21.29 65.93 -19.85
CA ALA A 31 -19.99 65.42 -20.19
C ALA A 31 -19.96 65.11 -21.70
N SER A 32 -18.92 65.55 -22.35
CA SER A 32 -18.70 65.47 -23.80
C SER A 32 -18.67 64.06 -24.33
N PRO A 33 -19.14 63.77 -25.56
CA PRO A 33 -19.18 62.41 -26.13
C PRO A 33 -17.83 61.71 -26.29
N GLY A 34 -16.72 62.41 -26.13
CA GLY A 34 -15.36 61.84 -26.23
C GLY A 34 -14.92 60.98 -25.02
N LEU A 35 -15.54 61.16 -23.87
CA LEU A 35 -15.14 60.43 -22.68
C LEU A 35 -15.76 58.99 -22.62
N PHE A 36 -16.91 58.80 -23.29
CA PHE A 36 -17.53 57.47 -23.41
C PHE A 36 -16.78 56.51 -24.36
N LEU A 37 -16.14 57.08 -25.42
CA LEU A 37 -15.34 56.30 -26.37
C LEU A 37 -14.04 55.80 -25.77
N LEU A 38 -13.42 56.53 -24.84
CA LEU A 38 -12.20 56.10 -24.16
C LEU A 38 -12.48 54.99 -23.11
N PHE A 39 -13.63 55.01 -22.42
CA PHE A 39 -14.04 53.94 -21.52
C PHE A 39 -14.47 52.66 -22.25
N ALA A 40 -15.12 52.80 -23.41
CA ALA A 40 -15.48 51.65 -24.25
C ALA A 40 -14.26 50.98 -24.87
N LEU A 41 -13.22 51.73 -25.22
CA LEU A 41 -11.97 51.18 -25.77
C LEU A 41 -11.12 50.53 -24.70
N ALA A 42 -11.10 51.04 -23.46
CA ALA A 42 -10.43 50.44 -22.33
C ALA A 42 -11.10 49.14 -21.86
N ALA A 43 -12.45 49.07 -21.95
CA ALA A 43 -13.19 47.85 -21.64
C ALA A 43 -13.03 46.75 -22.71
N ALA A 44 -12.86 47.12 -23.98
CA ALA A 44 -12.62 46.18 -25.07
C ALA A 44 -11.19 45.61 -25.07
N LEU A 45 -10.20 46.32 -24.55
CA LEU A 45 -8.83 45.85 -24.39
C LEU A 45 -8.65 44.96 -23.16
N SER A 46 -9.55 45.06 -22.18
CA SER A 46 -9.50 44.18 -20.99
C SER A 46 -10.07 42.79 -21.22
N THR A 47 -10.81 42.55 -22.29
CA THR A 47 -11.41 41.24 -22.63
C THR A 47 -10.52 40.32 -23.47
N VAL A 48 -9.36 40.81 -23.96
CA VAL A 48 -8.42 40.01 -24.76
C VAL A 48 -7.26 39.44 -23.92
N ALA A 49 -7.15 39.82 -22.64
CA ALA A 49 -6.15 39.26 -21.74
C ALA A 49 -6.64 38.03 -20.96
N GLY A 50 -7.70 37.37 -21.43
CA GLY A 50 -7.97 35.98 -21.16
C GLY A 50 -6.99 35.14 -21.97
N THR A 51 -5.70 35.27 -21.68
CA THR A 51 -4.72 34.27 -22.10
C THR A 51 -5.18 32.91 -21.54
N THR A 52 -5.80 32.13 -22.39
CA THR A 52 -5.62 30.70 -22.31
C THR A 52 -4.13 30.51 -22.03
N LEU A 53 -3.79 30.19 -20.78
CA LEU A 53 -2.56 29.48 -20.47
C LEU A 53 -2.68 28.20 -21.30
N ALA A 54 -2.25 28.27 -22.57
CA ALA A 54 -1.93 27.10 -23.34
C ALA A 54 -0.98 26.34 -22.41
N GLN A 55 -1.45 25.25 -21.86
CA GLN A 55 -0.58 24.27 -21.22
C GLN A 55 0.55 24.06 -22.21
N GLN A 56 1.74 24.57 -21.88
CA GLN A 56 2.94 24.12 -22.57
C GLN A 56 2.81 22.60 -22.65
N PRO A 57 3.10 21.95 -23.78
CA PRO A 57 3.12 20.52 -23.86
C PRO A 57 4.06 20.05 -22.74
N GLY A 58 3.47 19.69 -21.62
CA GLY A 58 4.17 19.42 -20.40
C GLY A 58 5.04 18.20 -20.67
N ARG A 59 6.28 18.25 -20.25
CA ARG A 59 7.16 17.09 -20.19
C ARG A 59 6.34 15.89 -19.68
N VAL A 60 6.36 14.79 -20.42
CA VAL A 60 5.74 13.53 -19.98
C VAL A 60 6.33 13.18 -18.63
N PRO A 61 5.53 13.10 -17.55
CA PRO A 61 6.04 12.77 -16.22
C PRO A 61 6.64 11.38 -16.21
N VAL A 62 7.71 11.22 -15.43
CA VAL A 62 8.45 9.97 -15.29
C VAL A 62 8.28 9.45 -13.86
N VAL A 63 7.75 8.25 -13.72
CA VAL A 63 7.62 7.56 -12.44
C VAL A 63 8.67 6.47 -12.37
N GLY A 64 9.58 6.58 -11.40
CA GLY A 64 10.54 5.53 -11.08
C GLY A 64 9.87 4.45 -10.22
N MET A 65 10.16 3.19 -10.50
CA MET A 65 9.73 2.09 -9.67
C MET A 65 10.93 1.24 -9.29
N LEU A 66 11.18 1.08 -7.98
CA LEU A 66 12.27 0.25 -7.46
C LEU A 66 11.71 -0.98 -6.77
N ILE A 67 11.96 -2.13 -7.40
CA ILE A 67 11.57 -3.45 -6.88
C ILE A 67 12.81 -4.25 -6.50
N THR A 68 12.74 -5.06 -5.45
CA THR A 68 13.89 -5.83 -4.95
C THR A 68 13.92 -7.26 -5.48
N HIS A 69 12.76 -7.82 -5.82
CA HIS A 69 12.63 -9.15 -6.39
C HIS A 69 12.76 -9.14 -7.94
N PRO A 70 13.01 -10.29 -8.57
CA PRO A 70 12.93 -10.40 -10.02
C PRO A 70 11.53 -10.01 -10.54
N PRO A 71 11.42 -9.36 -11.71
CA PRO A 71 10.14 -9.07 -12.34
C PRO A 71 9.53 -10.33 -12.98
N VAL A 72 9.57 -11.46 -12.26
CA VAL A 72 9.16 -12.77 -12.76
C VAL A 72 7.65 -12.84 -13.00
N ASP A 73 6.90 -12.08 -12.21
CA ASP A 73 5.50 -11.76 -12.46
C ASP A 73 5.38 -10.26 -12.46
N ASP A 74 5.09 -9.68 -13.59
CA ASP A 74 4.87 -8.24 -13.76
C ASP A 74 3.62 -7.74 -13.02
N GLN A 75 3.03 -8.56 -12.15
CA GLN A 75 1.78 -8.24 -11.45
C GLN A 75 1.90 -7.04 -10.52
N VAL A 76 3.05 -6.84 -9.86
CA VAL A 76 3.29 -5.65 -9.04
C VAL A 76 3.35 -4.40 -9.93
N VAL A 77 4.12 -4.45 -11.01
CA VAL A 77 4.24 -3.37 -11.99
C VAL A 77 2.92 -3.13 -12.69
N GLU A 78 2.23 -4.20 -13.10
CA GLU A 78 0.92 -4.11 -13.75
C GLU A 78 -0.14 -3.55 -12.81
N SER A 79 -0.11 -3.88 -11.53
CA SER A 79 -1.02 -3.29 -10.54
C SER A 79 -0.82 -1.78 -10.39
N VAL A 80 0.42 -1.30 -10.41
CA VAL A 80 0.70 0.15 -10.46
C VAL A 80 0.17 0.76 -11.76
N ARG A 81 0.35 0.10 -12.92
CA ARG A 81 -0.24 0.55 -14.20
C ARG A 81 -1.77 0.62 -14.15
N ILE A 82 -2.42 -0.40 -13.56
CA ILE A 82 -3.88 -0.41 -13.33
C ILE A 82 -4.28 0.81 -12.50
N GLY A 83 -3.57 1.06 -11.41
CA GLY A 83 -3.82 2.22 -10.56
C GLY A 83 -3.65 3.55 -11.29
N LEU A 84 -2.62 3.70 -12.09
CA LEU A 84 -2.36 4.89 -12.91
C LEU A 84 -3.46 5.09 -13.97
N ARG A 85 -3.93 4.02 -14.63
CA ARG A 85 -5.03 4.09 -15.61
C ARG A 85 -6.32 4.61 -15.01
N GLN A 86 -6.61 4.36 -13.73
CA GLN A 86 -7.80 4.91 -13.04
C GLN A 86 -7.81 6.44 -13.00
N PHE A 87 -6.62 7.08 -13.12
CA PHE A 87 -6.44 8.54 -13.16
C PHE A 87 -6.12 9.08 -14.57
N GLY A 88 -6.29 8.23 -15.61
CA GLY A 88 -6.08 8.63 -17.01
C GLY A 88 -4.63 8.60 -17.48
N TYR A 89 -3.72 7.98 -16.72
CA TYR A 89 -2.34 7.81 -17.15
C TYR A 89 -2.15 6.49 -17.90
N GLU A 90 -1.46 6.57 -19.04
CA GLU A 90 -1.09 5.41 -19.88
C GLU A 90 0.42 5.42 -20.10
N ASP A 91 1.08 4.34 -19.63
CA ASP A 91 2.53 4.17 -19.76
C ASP A 91 2.95 4.18 -21.25
N GLY A 92 3.96 5.01 -21.58
CA GLY A 92 4.42 5.24 -22.94
C GLY A 92 3.64 6.29 -23.73
N ARG A 93 2.51 6.82 -23.22
CA ARG A 93 1.70 7.85 -23.88
C ARG A 93 1.77 9.19 -23.17
N ASN A 94 1.30 9.26 -21.94
CA ASN A 94 1.23 10.50 -21.16
C ASN A 94 1.90 10.39 -19.79
N ILE A 95 2.51 9.24 -19.49
CA ILE A 95 3.40 8.96 -18.38
C ILE A 95 4.45 7.96 -18.83
N LYS A 96 5.64 7.97 -18.21
CA LYS A 96 6.68 6.98 -18.42
C LYS A 96 6.98 6.26 -17.12
N LEU A 97 6.94 4.92 -17.14
CA LEU A 97 7.30 4.09 -16.00
C LEU A 97 8.72 3.53 -16.18
N GLU A 98 9.64 3.96 -15.31
CA GLU A 98 11.04 3.50 -15.28
C GLU A 98 11.22 2.48 -14.18
N VAL A 99 11.13 1.20 -14.52
CA VAL A 99 11.26 0.09 -13.55
C VAL A 99 12.72 -0.31 -13.40
N ARG A 100 13.15 -0.44 -12.13
CA ARG A 100 14.46 -1.00 -11.76
C ARG A 100 14.26 -2.15 -10.81
N SER A 101 14.90 -3.28 -11.10
CA SER A 101 14.84 -4.47 -10.27
C SER A 101 16.23 -4.88 -9.77
N ALA A 102 16.32 -5.13 -8.47
CA ALA A 102 17.53 -5.68 -7.86
C ALA A 102 17.72 -7.19 -8.12
N LEU A 103 16.72 -7.86 -8.70
CA LEU A 103 16.75 -9.29 -9.04
C LEU A 103 17.08 -10.19 -7.83
N GLY A 104 16.54 -9.85 -6.65
CA GLY A 104 16.80 -10.56 -5.40
C GLY A 104 18.18 -10.28 -4.79
N ARG A 105 18.92 -9.29 -5.29
CA ARG A 105 20.25 -8.90 -4.82
C ARG A 105 20.21 -7.55 -4.08
N PRO A 106 20.13 -7.54 -2.74
CA PRO A 106 20.06 -6.32 -1.94
C PRO A 106 21.24 -5.37 -2.13
N ASP A 107 22.43 -5.90 -2.46
CA ASP A 107 23.65 -5.14 -2.76
C ASP A 107 23.51 -4.21 -3.96
N ARG A 108 22.58 -4.48 -4.89
CA ARG A 108 22.32 -3.65 -6.08
C ARG A 108 21.38 -2.47 -5.80
N VAL A 109 20.60 -2.52 -4.72
CA VAL A 109 19.53 -1.54 -4.45
C VAL A 109 20.04 -0.10 -4.36
N PRO A 110 21.16 0.20 -3.67
CA PRO A 110 21.68 1.58 -3.61
C PRO A 110 22.02 2.17 -5.00
N ALA A 111 22.71 1.41 -5.84
CA ALA A 111 23.07 1.88 -7.19
C ALA A 111 21.85 2.13 -8.08
N LEU A 112 20.80 1.29 -7.96
CA LEU A 112 19.54 1.46 -8.69
C LEU A 112 18.72 2.67 -8.17
N ALA A 113 18.78 2.95 -6.88
CA ALA A 113 18.18 4.15 -6.30
C ALA A 113 18.84 5.42 -6.86
N GLU A 114 20.18 5.47 -6.88
CA GLU A 114 20.92 6.58 -7.48
C GLU A 114 20.65 6.74 -8.98
N GLU A 115 20.47 5.64 -9.71
CA GLU A 115 20.11 5.68 -11.13
C GLU A 115 18.76 6.39 -11.35
N LEU A 116 17.72 6.05 -10.58
CA LEU A 116 16.43 6.72 -10.65
C LEU A 116 16.54 8.21 -10.32
N VAL A 117 17.37 8.58 -9.35
CA VAL A 117 17.62 9.99 -9.00
C VAL A 117 18.33 10.71 -10.16
N ARG A 118 19.34 10.08 -10.81
CA ARG A 118 20.01 10.64 -12.01
C ARG A 118 19.06 10.81 -13.19
N LEU A 119 18.08 9.94 -13.35
CA LEU A 119 17.04 10.04 -14.38
C LEU A 119 16.06 11.19 -14.11
N ARG A 120 16.13 11.84 -12.93
CA ARG A 120 15.25 12.93 -12.51
C ARG A 120 13.78 12.54 -12.64
N VAL A 121 13.43 11.38 -12.12
CA VAL A 121 12.03 10.94 -12.05
C VAL A 121 11.21 11.89 -11.17
N ASP A 122 9.93 12.05 -11.48
CA ASP A 122 9.05 12.98 -10.78
C ASP A 122 8.50 12.38 -9.48
N VAL A 123 8.36 11.05 -9.40
CA VAL A 123 7.92 10.28 -8.24
C VAL A 123 8.64 8.94 -8.23
N ILE A 124 8.98 8.41 -7.05
CA ILE A 124 9.51 7.05 -6.89
C ILE A 124 8.50 6.20 -6.14
N VAL A 125 8.05 5.09 -6.75
CA VAL A 125 7.25 4.04 -6.11
C VAL A 125 8.18 2.91 -5.68
N LEU A 126 8.03 2.42 -4.46
CA LEU A 126 8.87 1.34 -3.95
C LEU A 126 8.10 0.36 -3.06
N VAL A 127 8.62 -0.86 -2.95
CA VAL A 127 7.85 -2.01 -2.45
C VAL A 127 8.30 -2.56 -1.09
N ASN A 128 9.39 -2.04 -0.51
CA ASN A 128 9.87 -2.51 0.80
C ASN A 128 10.88 -1.57 1.46
N GLU A 129 11.26 -1.94 2.69
CA GLU A 129 12.17 -1.17 3.53
C GLU A 129 13.57 -0.99 2.94
N VAL A 130 14.13 -2.04 2.35
CA VAL A 130 15.49 -1.99 1.77
C VAL A 130 15.53 -0.94 0.67
N ALA A 131 14.52 -0.92 -0.20
CA ALA A 131 14.38 0.08 -1.25
C ALA A 131 14.17 1.49 -0.67
N LEU A 132 13.31 1.65 0.35
CA LEU A 132 13.05 2.95 0.96
C LEU A 132 14.31 3.52 1.60
N ARG A 133 15.04 2.73 2.37
CA ARG A 133 16.29 3.16 3.00
C ARG A 133 17.30 3.67 1.97
N ALA A 134 17.48 2.94 0.87
CA ALA A 134 18.40 3.31 -0.19
C ALA A 134 17.94 4.59 -0.92
N VAL A 135 16.65 4.71 -1.27
CA VAL A 135 16.13 5.90 -1.96
C VAL A 135 16.21 7.14 -1.06
N ARG A 136 15.92 7.03 0.24
CA ARG A 136 16.06 8.15 1.19
C ARG A 136 17.51 8.62 1.37
N GLN A 137 18.48 7.72 1.22
CA GLN A 137 19.89 8.10 1.20
C GLN A 137 20.27 8.82 -0.11
N ALA A 138 19.64 8.45 -1.22
CA ALA A 138 19.92 9.01 -2.54
C ALA A 138 19.21 10.36 -2.79
N THR A 139 18.04 10.61 -2.18
CA THR A 139 17.26 11.84 -2.37
C THR A 139 16.43 12.23 -1.15
N ALA A 140 16.39 13.54 -0.88
CA ALA A 140 15.49 14.15 0.10
C ALA A 140 14.35 14.95 -0.55
N THR A 141 14.35 15.08 -1.88
CA THR A 141 13.46 16.00 -2.60
C THR A 141 12.48 15.29 -3.53
N ILE A 142 12.86 14.18 -4.17
CA ILE A 142 11.94 13.43 -5.03
C ILE A 142 10.89 12.78 -4.12
N PRO A 143 9.58 12.98 -4.39
CA PRO A 143 8.52 12.34 -3.64
C PRO A 143 8.59 10.81 -3.74
N ILE A 144 8.36 10.13 -2.63
CA ILE A 144 8.43 8.69 -2.49
C ILE A 144 7.05 8.16 -2.09
N VAL A 145 6.52 7.23 -2.87
CA VAL A 145 5.33 6.45 -2.54
C VAL A 145 5.77 5.07 -2.07
N MET A 146 5.73 4.83 -0.77
CA MET A 146 5.98 3.50 -0.20
C MET A 146 4.73 2.63 -0.34
N VAL A 147 4.90 1.35 -0.64
CA VAL A 147 3.82 0.36 -0.76
C VAL A 147 4.20 -0.94 -0.07
N GLY A 148 3.29 -1.49 0.73
CA GLY A 148 3.46 -2.83 1.28
C GLY A 148 4.55 -2.95 2.34
N TYR A 149 4.47 -2.17 3.39
CA TYR A 149 5.46 -2.10 4.46
C TYR A 149 5.15 -3.04 5.62
N THR A 150 6.17 -3.61 6.27
CA THR A 150 6.02 -4.54 7.40
C THR A 150 6.14 -3.86 8.76
N ASP A 151 6.87 -2.75 8.84
CA ASP A 151 7.09 -2.00 10.06
C ASP A 151 6.26 -0.71 10.07
N ASP A 152 5.91 -0.25 11.27
CA ASP A 152 5.23 1.02 11.43
C ASP A 152 6.17 2.17 11.01
N PRO A 153 5.83 2.96 9.99
CA PRO A 153 6.71 3.98 9.45
C PRO A 153 6.96 5.15 10.43
N VAL A 154 6.10 5.33 11.44
CA VAL A 154 6.32 6.32 12.51
C VAL A 154 7.34 5.78 13.50
N ASP A 155 7.19 4.53 13.95
CA ASP A 155 8.10 3.89 14.91
C ASP A 155 9.55 3.84 14.41
N VAL A 156 9.71 3.65 13.10
CA VAL A 156 11.05 3.57 12.47
C VAL A 156 11.55 4.93 11.96
N GLY A 157 10.80 6.00 12.20
CA GLY A 157 11.23 7.38 11.90
C GLY A 157 11.27 7.75 10.41
N TRP A 158 10.42 7.14 9.59
CA TRP A 158 10.34 7.49 8.17
C TRP A 158 9.35 8.59 7.88
N ILE A 159 8.33 8.71 8.73
CA ILE A 159 7.35 9.78 8.72
C ILE A 159 7.13 10.29 10.14
N GLU A 160 6.70 11.54 10.28
CA GLU A 160 6.40 12.14 11.58
C GLU A 160 5.08 11.63 12.15
N SER A 161 4.07 11.50 11.29
CA SER A 161 2.76 10.94 11.61
C SER A 161 2.04 10.48 10.35
N TYR A 162 1.02 9.62 10.47
CA TYR A 162 0.20 9.18 9.34
C TYR A 162 -0.52 10.32 8.65
N ARG A 163 -1.01 11.29 9.42
CA ARG A 163 -1.77 12.43 8.90
C ARG A 163 -0.88 13.47 8.23
N ARG A 164 0.32 13.67 8.74
CA ARG A 164 1.33 14.60 8.22
C ARG A 164 2.68 13.93 8.22
N PRO A 165 3.07 13.34 7.10
CA PRO A 165 4.35 12.62 7.00
C PRO A 165 5.58 13.49 7.25
N GLY A 166 5.52 14.79 6.95
CA GLY A 166 6.58 15.76 7.29
C GLY A 166 7.75 15.81 6.33
N GLY A 167 8.03 14.75 5.59
CA GLY A 167 9.14 14.62 4.65
C GLY A 167 8.72 14.38 3.20
N ASN A 168 9.57 13.72 2.43
CA ASN A 168 9.29 13.35 1.04
C ASN A 168 8.67 11.94 0.89
N VAL A 169 8.31 11.26 1.99
CA VAL A 169 7.73 9.92 1.99
C VAL A 169 6.24 9.99 2.29
N THR A 170 5.44 9.32 1.48
CA THR A 170 4.01 9.06 1.70
C THR A 170 3.66 7.67 1.18
N GLY A 171 2.40 7.26 1.15
CA GLY A 171 1.96 6.01 0.53
C GLY A 171 1.12 5.14 1.43
N ILE A 172 1.35 3.82 1.37
CA ILE A 172 0.50 2.81 1.98
C ILE A 172 1.37 1.82 2.74
N PHE A 173 0.98 1.49 3.96
CA PHE A 173 1.67 0.46 4.71
C PHE A 173 0.72 -0.61 5.27
N ASN A 174 1.27 -1.79 5.49
CA ASN A 174 0.59 -2.92 6.10
C ASN A 174 1.20 -3.21 7.46
N VAL A 175 0.40 -3.39 8.49
CA VAL A 175 0.89 -3.83 9.80
C VAL A 175 0.95 -5.36 9.82
N ASN A 176 1.87 -5.94 9.08
CA ASN A 176 2.00 -7.40 9.00
C ASN A 176 2.51 -8.03 10.31
N SER A 177 3.33 -7.32 11.06
CA SER A 177 3.82 -7.78 12.37
C SER A 177 2.68 -7.90 13.38
N ALA A 178 1.77 -6.92 13.45
CA ALA A 178 0.65 -6.94 14.40
C ALA A 178 -0.35 -8.09 14.16
N VAL A 179 -0.41 -8.65 12.94
CA VAL A 179 -1.29 -9.78 12.61
C VAL A 179 -0.58 -11.14 12.67
N ALA A 180 0.71 -11.17 12.96
CA ALA A 180 1.47 -12.43 13.06
C ALA A 180 0.90 -13.37 14.15
N ALA A 181 0.56 -12.81 15.31
CA ALA A 181 -0.10 -13.53 16.39
C ALA A 181 -1.44 -14.13 15.94
N LYS A 182 -2.25 -13.35 15.21
CA LYS A 182 -3.56 -13.79 14.72
C LYS A 182 -3.45 -14.91 13.69
N ARG A 183 -2.43 -14.89 12.85
CA ARG A 183 -2.16 -16.03 11.94
C ARG A 183 -1.87 -17.31 12.73
N LEU A 184 -1.06 -17.22 13.80
CA LEU A 184 -0.78 -18.40 14.62
C LEU A 184 -2.03 -18.92 15.33
N GLU A 185 -2.93 -18.04 15.81
CA GLU A 185 -4.24 -18.43 16.35
C GLU A 185 -5.09 -19.16 15.30
N ILE A 186 -5.18 -18.64 14.09
CA ILE A 186 -5.93 -19.24 12.97
C ILE A 186 -5.33 -20.63 12.63
N LEU A 187 -4.01 -20.74 12.58
CA LEU A 187 -3.34 -22.02 12.37
C LEU A 187 -3.68 -23.02 13.47
N LYS A 188 -3.62 -22.60 14.73
CA LYS A 188 -3.94 -23.42 15.90
C LYS A 188 -5.42 -23.83 15.94
N GLU A 189 -6.33 -22.93 15.57
CA GLU A 189 -7.76 -23.24 15.43
C GLU A 189 -8.01 -24.24 14.30
N THR A 190 -7.30 -24.10 13.17
CA THR A 190 -7.40 -25.03 12.05
C THR A 190 -6.85 -26.40 12.38
N LEU A 191 -5.80 -26.45 13.19
CA LEU A 191 -5.06 -27.67 13.57
C LEU A 191 -4.93 -27.76 15.10
N PRO A 192 -6.01 -28.08 15.84
CA PRO A 192 -6.03 -28.02 17.30
C PRO A 192 -4.95 -28.89 17.99
N ASN A 193 -4.58 -30.00 17.35
CA ASN A 193 -3.58 -30.95 17.90
C ASN A 193 -2.12 -30.54 17.60
N VAL A 194 -1.90 -29.48 16.83
CA VAL A 194 -0.53 -29.01 16.55
C VAL A 194 0.03 -28.31 17.77
N SER A 195 1.09 -28.86 18.33
CA SER A 195 1.85 -28.29 19.44
C SER A 195 3.21 -27.74 19.03
N ARG A 196 3.67 -28.05 17.82
CA ARG A 196 4.97 -27.60 17.31
C ARG A 196 4.85 -27.07 15.90
N VAL A 197 5.30 -25.83 15.67
CA VAL A 197 5.23 -25.13 14.40
C VAL A 197 6.62 -24.70 13.97
N ALA A 198 7.06 -25.11 12.79
CA ALA A 198 8.27 -24.57 12.18
C ALA A 198 8.00 -23.18 11.64
N VAL A 199 8.87 -22.22 11.97
CA VAL A 199 8.80 -20.85 11.43
C VAL A 199 9.92 -20.67 10.43
N LEU A 200 9.59 -20.65 9.15
CA LEU A 200 10.55 -20.34 8.10
C LEU A 200 10.64 -18.82 7.96
N TRP A 201 11.84 -18.29 8.09
CA TRP A 201 12.09 -16.86 8.13
C TRP A 201 13.43 -16.49 7.49
N ASP A 202 13.51 -15.24 7.04
CA ASP A 202 14.75 -14.58 6.62
C ASP A 202 14.89 -13.23 7.34
N ASN A 203 15.85 -12.42 6.91
CA ASN A 203 16.09 -11.12 7.53
C ASN A 203 14.88 -10.17 7.49
N PHE A 204 13.94 -10.34 6.53
CA PHE A 204 12.72 -9.55 6.46
C PHE A 204 11.66 -10.01 7.45
N GLY A 205 11.67 -11.29 7.85
CA GLY A 205 10.71 -11.89 8.79
C GLY A 205 11.10 -11.80 10.27
N GLN A 206 12.22 -11.16 10.61
CA GLN A 206 12.76 -11.16 11.97
C GLN A 206 11.77 -10.58 12.99
N ARG A 207 11.12 -9.47 12.68
CA ARG A 207 10.12 -8.85 13.59
C ARG A 207 8.90 -9.73 13.77
N GLN A 208 8.38 -10.32 12.70
CA GLN A 208 7.28 -11.28 12.79
C GLN A 208 7.63 -12.47 13.69
N LEU A 209 8.86 -13.00 13.61
CA LEU A 209 9.32 -14.07 14.49
C LEU A 209 9.33 -13.65 15.97
N GLN A 210 9.68 -12.41 16.27
CA GLN A 210 9.64 -11.88 17.65
C GLN A 210 8.20 -11.81 18.18
N GLU A 211 7.25 -11.33 17.37
CA GLU A 211 5.83 -11.28 17.74
C GLU A 211 5.23 -12.67 17.91
N LEU A 212 5.62 -13.62 17.05
CA LEU A 212 5.19 -15.02 17.15
C LEU A 212 5.62 -15.68 18.46
N ARG A 213 6.79 -15.37 19.01
CA ARG A 213 7.26 -15.94 20.28
C ARG A 213 6.30 -15.64 21.43
N ARG A 214 5.82 -14.39 21.51
CA ARG A 214 4.85 -13.97 22.53
C ARG A 214 3.50 -14.70 22.38
N ALA A 215 3.01 -14.79 21.13
CA ALA A 215 1.75 -15.48 20.85
C ALA A 215 1.84 -17.00 21.11
N ALA A 216 2.97 -17.60 20.79
CA ALA A 216 3.19 -19.03 20.95
C ALA A 216 3.13 -19.48 22.41
N GLU A 217 3.63 -18.68 23.34
CA GLU A 217 3.53 -18.94 24.78
C GLU A 217 2.06 -19.00 25.22
N LEU A 218 1.23 -18.05 24.78
CA LEU A 218 -0.20 -18.00 25.11
C LEU A 218 -1.00 -19.15 24.50
N LEU A 219 -0.58 -19.63 23.33
CA LEU A 219 -1.25 -20.70 22.58
C LEU A 219 -0.71 -22.10 22.90
N ASN A 220 0.27 -22.23 23.81
CA ASN A 220 0.98 -23.47 24.10
C ASN A 220 1.53 -24.14 22.83
N VAL A 221 2.16 -23.35 21.96
CA VAL A 221 2.80 -23.80 20.72
C VAL A 221 4.30 -23.62 20.83
N GLN A 222 5.05 -24.69 20.60
CA GLN A 222 6.50 -24.63 20.49
C GLN A 222 6.87 -24.16 19.09
N LEU A 223 7.61 -23.04 18.97
CA LEU A 223 8.15 -22.58 17.71
C LEU A 223 9.52 -23.21 17.44
N GLU A 224 9.72 -23.63 16.20
CA GLU A 224 10.99 -24.12 15.66
C GLU A 224 11.48 -23.19 14.55
N PRO A 225 12.21 -22.11 14.89
CA PRO A 225 12.72 -21.20 13.88
C PRO A 225 13.74 -21.89 12.97
N ILE A 226 13.58 -21.68 11.66
CA ILE A 226 14.47 -22.17 10.61
C ILE A 226 14.76 -21.00 9.67
N GLN A 227 15.97 -20.48 9.74
CA GLN A 227 16.39 -19.39 8.87
C GLN A 227 16.72 -19.93 7.48
N ILE A 228 16.26 -19.18 6.46
CA ILE A 228 16.63 -19.40 5.07
C ILE A 228 17.46 -18.23 4.55
N GLN A 229 18.36 -18.49 3.62
CA GLN A 229 19.21 -17.49 2.98
C GLN A 229 18.86 -17.31 1.51
N GLY A 230 18.09 -18.22 0.94
CA GLY A 230 17.68 -18.22 -0.45
C GLY A 230 16.90 -19.46 -0.84
N PRO A 231 16.49 -19.59 -2.11
CA PRO A 231 15.64 -20.69 -2.57
C PRO A 231 16.30 -22.06 -2.45
N ASP A 232 17.63 -22.15 -2.52
CA ASP A 232 18.38 -23.39 -2.41
C ASP A 232 18.25 -24.04 -1.03
N ASN A 233 17.94 -23.23 0.00
CA ASN A 233 17.73 -23.72 1.35
C ASN A 233 16.32 -24.28 1.60
N LEU A 234 15.35 -24.07 0.72
CA LEU A 234 13.95 -24.45 0.94
C LEU A 234 13.80 -25.96 1.20
N ALA A 235 14.43 -26.81 0.39
CA ALA A 235 14.36 -28.25 0.59
C ALA A 235 14.91 -28.68 1.93
N ALA A 236 16.05 -28.12 2.36
CA ALA A 236 16.67 -28.40 3.65
C ALA A 236 15.82 -27.87 4.81
N ALA A 237 15.15 -26.71 4.64
CA ALA A 237 14.27 -26.11 5.64
C ALA A 237 13.05 -27.00 5.92
N PHE A 238 12.34 -27.49 4.90
CA PHE A 238 11.21 -28.39 5.08
C PHE A 238 11.63 -29.75 5.65
N LYS A 239 12.77 -30.30 5.22
CA LYS A 239 13.35 -31.50 5.85
C LYS A 239 13.71 -31.23 7.31
N GLY A 240 14.21 -30.05 7.63
CA GLY A 240 14.49 -29.60 8.99
C GLY A 240 13.23 -29.52 9.86
N ALA A 241 12.14 -28.95 9.33
CA ALA A 241 10.84 -28.89 9.99
C ALA A 241 10.32 -30.30 10.35
N ARG A 242 10.42 -31.25 9.43
CA ARG A 242 10.07 -32.66 9.66
C ARG A 242 10.91 -33.30 10.75
N ARG A 243 12.24 -33.11 10.71
CA ARG A 243 13.14 -33.66 11.76
C ARG A 243 12.82 -33.12 13.14
N LYS A 244 12.40 -31.88 13.24
CA LYS A 244 11.97 -31.22 14.47
C LYS A 244 10.55 -31.60 14.87
N LYS A 245 9.90 -32.50 14.14
CA LYS A 245 8.53 -32.98 14.37
C LYS A 245 7.50 -31.84 14.38
N ALA A 246 7.71 -30.83 13.55
CA ALA A 246 6.70 -29.77 13.34
C ALA A 246 5.45 -30.38 12.68
N GLY A 247 4.28 -30.01 13.17
CA GLY A 247 2.99 -30.38 12.58
C GLY A 247 2.48 -29.41 11.54
N ALA A 248 3.07 -28.21 11.50
CA ALA A 248 2.76 -27.17 10.52
C ALA A 248 3.95 -26.24 10.32
N VAL A 249 3.88 -25.42 9.28
CA VAL A 249 4.85 -24.39 8.93
C VAL A 249 4.17 -23.03 8.91
N TYR A 250 4.76 -22.09 9.60
CA TYR A 250 4.46 -20.67 9.48
C TYR A 250 5.51 -20.01 8.57
N LEU A 251 5.08 -19.38 7.50
CA LEU A 251 5.94 -18.60 6.61
C LEU A 251 5.86 -17.14 7.04
N THR A 252 6.99 -16.54 7.38
CA THR A 252 7.05 -15.08 7.56
C THR A 252 7.08 -14.40 6.19
N TRP A 253 6.78 -13.11 6.14
CA TRP A 253 6.96 -12.37 4.89
C TRP A 253 8.41 -12.44 4.41
N SER A 254 8.61 -12.80 3.14
CA SER A 254 9.90 -12.93 2.51
C SER A 254 9.81 -12.80 0.98
N PRO A 255 10.66 -12.00 0.33
CA PRO A 255 10.79 -11.99 -1.12
C PRO A 255 11.10 -13.37 -1.70
N VAL A 256 11.82 -14.22 -0.97
CA VAL A 256 12.15 -15.58 -1.40
C VAL A 256 10.90 -16.44 -1.47
N PHE A 257 10.04 -16.38 -0.46
CA PHE A 257 8.78 -17.15 -0.48
C PHE A 257 7.84 -16.64 -1.56
N TYR A 258 7.71 -15.32 -1.70
CA TYR A 258 6.88 -14.71 -2.75
C TYR A 258 7.30 -15.17 -4.15
N VAL A 259 8.60 -15.07 -4.49
CA VAL A 259 9.12 -15.43 -5.82
C VAL A 259 9.02 -16.94 -6.06
N HIS A 260 9.33 -17.75 -5.06
CA HIS A 260 9.38 -19.21 -5.16
C HIS A 260 8.14 -19.88 -4.56
N ARG A 261 6.99 -19.20 -4.52
CA ARG A 261 5.75 -19.67 -3.87
C ARG A 261 5.27 -21.04 -4.33
N ALA A 262 5.39 -21.34 -5.64
CA ALA A 262 5.05 -22.66 -6.17
C ALA A 262 5.97 -23.75 -5.62
N GLN A 263 7.28 -23.47 -5.52
CA GLN A 263 8.25 -24.40 -4.94
C GLN A 263 8.02 -24.59 -3.44
N VAL A 264 7.71 -23.50 -2.72
CA VAL A 264 7.36 -23.55 -1.27
C VAL A 264 6.14 -24.42 -1.06
N ALA A 265 5.05 -24.21 -1.81
CA ALA A 265 3.82 -24.99 -1.73
C ALA A 265 4.06 -26.48 -2.02
N THR A 266 4.81 -26.81 -3.09
CA THR A 266 5.17 -28.18 -3.43
C THR A 266 5.97 -28.83 -2.30
N ARG A 267 6.99 -28.16 -1.77
CA ARG A 267 7.81 -28.69 -0.67
C ARG A 267 7.01 -28.90 0.61
N ALA A 268 6.08 -28.03 0.92
CA ALA A 268 5.17 -28.17 2.06
C ALA A 268 4.30 -29.43 1.90
N LEU A 269 3.68 -29.58 0.72
CA LEU A 269 2.83 -30.73 0.39
C LEU A 269 3.62 -32.04 0.44
N ASP A 270 4.78 -32.13 -0.22
CA ASP A 270 5.66 -33.30 -0.21
C ASP A 270 6.13 -33.67 1.20
N SER A 271 6.23 -32.68 2.08
CA SER A 271 6.59 -32.89 3.48
C SER A 271 5.39 -33.23 4.37
N GLY A 272 4.16 -33.24 3.84
CA GLY A 272 2.94 -33.43 4.62
C GLY A 272 2.73 -32.35 5.68
N LEU A 273 3.14 -31.10 5.42
CA LEU A 273 3.07 -30.01 6.37
C LEU A 273 2.07 -28.93 5.90
N ALA A 274 1.10 -28.66 6.77
CA ALA A 274 0.19 -27.53 6.59
C ALA A 274 0.96 -26.20 6.68
N THR A 275 0.55 -25.22 5.91
CA THR A 275 1.19 -23.91 5.88
C THR A 275 0.23 -22.79 6.22
N ILE A 276 0.73 -21.75 6.90
CA ILE A 276 0.07 -20.46 6.98
C ILE A 276 1.04 -19.36 6.60
N THR A 277 0.54 -18.38 5.87
CA THR A 277 1.31 -17.24 5.32
C THR A 277 0.54 -15.94 5.45
N ASP A 278 1.14 -14.82 5.08
CA ASP A 278 0.49 -13.51 5.00
C ASP A 278 -0.01 -13.16 3.58
N LEU A 279 0.43 -13.89 2.55
CA LEU A 279 0.12 -13.57 1.16
C LEU A 279 -0.88 -14.55 0.55
N ASP A 280 -1.97 -14.01 0.02
CA ASP A 280 -3.01 -14.76 -0.71
C ASP A 280 -2.43 -15.50 -1.93
N VAL A 281 -1.52 -14.89 -2.67
CA VAL A 281 -0.85 -15.50 -3.84
C VAL A 281 -0.05 -16.75 -3.52
N GLU A 282 0.41 -16.93 -2.29
CA GLU A 282 1.07 -18.17 -1.86
C GLU A 282 0.06 -19.30 -1.64
N VAL A 283 -1.19 -18.96 -1.24
CA VAL A 283 -2.29 -19.92 -1.14
C VAL A 283 -2.81 -20.30 -2.53
N GLU A 284 -2.88 -19.36 -3.45
CA GLU A 284 -3.16 -19.64 -4.86
C GLU A 284 -2.14 -20.61 -5.46
N ALA A 285 -0.87 -20.48 -5.07
CA ALA A 285 0.21 -21.38 -5.48
C ALA A 285 0.19 -22.76 -4.79
N GLY A 286 -0.65 -22.96 -3.77
CA GLY A 286 -0.84 -24.26 -3.11
C GLY A 286 -0.54 -24.30 -1.62
N CYS A 287 -0.20 -23.19 -0.95
CA CYS A 287 -0.20 -23.14 0.51
C CYS A 287 -1.60 -23.35 1.08
N LEU A 288 -1.73 -23.74 2.36
CA LEU A 288 -3.03 -24.08 2.93
C LEU A 288 -3.86 -22.87 3.32
N LEU A 289 -3.27 -21.92 4.04
CA LEU A 289 -3.94 -20.77 4.63
C LEU A 289 -3.15 -19.49 4.41
N SER A 290 -3.84 -18.38 4.21
CA SER A 290 -3.26 -17.06 4.43
C SER A 290 -4.21 -16.19 5.26
N TYR A 291 -3.61 -15.28 6.04
CA TYR A 291 -4.35 -14.20 6.68
C TYR A 291 -3.53 -12.93 6.60
N GLY A 292 -3.94 -12.03 5.73
CA GLY A 292 -3.21 -10.79 5.43
C GLY A 292 -3.99 -9.87 4.51
N SER A 293 -3.35 -8.80 4.07
CA SER A 293 -3.92 -7.90 3.07
C SER A 293 -3.82 -8.51 1.67
N ARG A 294 -4.69 -8.06 0.76
CA ARG A 294 -4.56 -8.43 -0.67
C ARG A 294 -3.25 -7.90 -1.23
N THR A 295 -2.47 -8.80 -1.81
CA THR A 295 -1.12 -8.51 -2.27
C THR A 295 -1.07 -7.33 -3.26
N TYR A 296 -2.01 -7.26 -4.20
CA TYR A 296 -1.94 -6.30 -5.30
C TYR A 296 -2.77 -5.03 -5.12
N GLU A 297 -3.74 -4.99 -4.20
CA GLU A 297 -4.62 -3.81 -3.99
C GLU A 297 -3.84 -2.56 -3.58
N SER A 298 -2.81 -2.73 -2.76
CA SER A 298 -1.93 -1.63 -2.35
C SER A 298 -1.19 -1.00 -3.53
N PHE A 299 -0.76 -1.82 -4.47
CA PHE A 299 -0.05 -1.34 -5.66
C PHE A 299 -0.99 -0.61 -6.63
N VAL A 300 -2.25 -1.05 -6.75
CA VAL A 300 -3.28 -0.32 -7.48
C VAL A 300 -3.53 1.03 -6.82
N ARG A 301 -3.62 1.05 -5.48
CA ARG A 301 -3.84 2.28 -4.71
C ARG A 301 -2.67 3.26 -4.82
N ALA A 302 -1.45 2.81 -5.09
CA ALA A 302 -0.30 3.67 -5.33
C ALA A 302 -0.54 4.67 -6.46
N GLY A 303 -1.35 4.31 -7.47
CA GLY A 303 -1.73 5.21 -8.56
C GLY A 303 -2.39 6.51 -8.07
N TYR A 304 -3.18 6.46 -7.01
CA TYR A 304 -3.76 7.64 -6.37
C TYR A 304 -2.68 8.60 -5.83
N PHE A 305 -1.70 8.06 -5.11
CA PHE A 305 -0.62 8.88 -4.54
C PHE A 305 0.22 9.52 -5.63
N VAL A 306 0.55 8.74 -6.68
CA VAL A 306 1.28 9.25 -7.84
C VAL A 306 0.49 10.37 -8.51
N ASP A 307 -0.80 10.20 -8.76
CA ASP A 307 -1.66 11.25 -9.35
C ASP A 307 -1.64 12.54 -8.52
N ARG A 308 -1.81 12.43 -7.19
CA ARG A 308 -1.80 13.59 -6.29
C ARG A 308 -0.46 14.34 -6.34
N LEU A 309 0.65 13.60 -6.30
CA LEU A 309 2.00 14.17 -6.35
C LEU A 309 2.29 14.85 -7.70
N LEU A 310 1.94 14.21 -8.82
CA LEU A 310 2.10 14.79 -10.16
C LEU A 310 1.23 16.03 -10.37
N LYS A 311 0.11 16.16 -9.65
CA LYS A 311 -0.76 17.35 -9.62
C LYS A 311 -0.30 18.42 -8.62
N GLY A 312 0.89 18.26 -8.01
CA GLY A 312 1.52 19.25 -7.16
C GLY A 312 1.22 19.13 -5.67
N ALA A 313 0.57 18.06 -5.21
CA ALA A 313 0.48 17.78 -3.78
C ALA A 313 1.87 17.50 -3.21
N LYS A 314 2.13 17.95 -1.99
CA LYS A 314 3.38 17.66 -1.29
C LYS A 314 3.27 16.33 -0.56
N ALA A 315 4.31 15.49 -0.64
CA ALA A 315 4.36 14.23 0.10
C ALA A 315 4.25 14.46 1.61
N SER A 316 4.81 15.56 2.13
CA SER A 316 4.72 15.97 3.53
C SER A 316 3.29 16.16 4.06
N ASP A 317 2.37 16.53 3.18
CA ASP A 317 0.98 16.86 3.52
C ASP A 317 -0.02 15.77 3.08
N LEU A 318 0.45 14.79 2.31
CA LEU A 318 -0.38 13.71 1.78
C LEU A 318 -0.39 12.54 2.78
N PRO A 319 -1.55 12.30 3.48
CA PRO A 319 -1.61 11.31 4.53
C PRO A 319 -1.20 9.91 4.08
N VAL A 320 -0.47 9.20 4.93
CA VAL A 320 -0.13 7.79 4.74
C VAL A 320 -1.34 6.93 5.11
N GLU A 321 -1.70 6.00 4.25
CA GLU A 321 -2.82 5.09 4.45
C GLU A 321 -2.34 3.77 5.06
N GLN A 322 -3.04 3.33 6.09
CA GLN A 322 -2.87 1.98 6.64
C GLN A 322 -3.89 1.05 6.00
N ILE A 323 -3.43 -0.08 5.43
CA ILE A 323 -4.36 -1.12 5.00
C ILE A 323 -4.84 -1.87 6.23
N SER A 324 -6.15 -1.78 6.47
CA SER A 324 -6.83 -2.45 7.58
C SER A 324 -7.66 -3.66 7.13
N THR A 325 -7.86 -3.84 5.82
CA THR A 325 -8.64 -4.96 5.29
C THR A 325 -7.77 -6.20 5.23
N LEU A 326 -7.99 -7.10 6.20
CA LEU A 326 -7.34 -8.40 6.26
C LEU A 326 -8.30 -9.47 5.74
N ARG A 327 -7.79 -10.44 5.00
CA ARG A 327 -8.56 -11.54 4.41
C ARG A 327 -8.00 -12.88 4.85
N LEU A 328 -8.91 -13.80 5.10
CA LEU A 328 -8.62 -15.21 5.33
C LEU A 328 -8.88 -15.98 4.03
N VAL A 329 -7.82 -16.56 3.46
CA VAL A 329 -7.94 -17.44 2.28
C VAL A 329 -7.61 -18.87 2.67
N VAL A 330 -8.43 -19.82 2.22
CA VAL A 330 -8.31 -21.24 2.55
C VAL A 330 -8.23 -22.06 1.26
N ASN A 331 -7.27 -22.97 1.16
CA ASN A 331 -7.12 -23.88 0.02
C ASN A 331 -7.62 -25.28 0.39
N LEU A 332 -8.83 -25.63 -0.05
CA LEU A 332 -9.41 -26.96 0.19
C LEU A 332 -8.76 -28.07 -0.64
N LYS A 333 -8.14 -27.75 -1.79
CA LYS A 333 -7.37 -28.75 -2.56
C LYS A 333 -6.18 -29.22 -1.73
N THR A 334 -5.45 -28.28 -1.14
CA THR A 334 -4.31 -28.55 -0.28
C THR A 334 -4.75 -29.25 1.02
N ALA A 335 -5.86 -28.80 1.62
CA ALA A 335 -6.42 -29.46 2.80
C ALA A 335 -6.73 -30.94 2.53
N LYS A 336 -7.42 -31.22 1.40
CA LYS A 336 -7.73 -32.59 0.97
C LYS A 336 -6.48 -33.43 0.73
N ALA A 337 -5.48 -32.87 0.07
CA ALA A 337 -4.22 -33.56 -0.21
C ALA A 337 -3.42 -33.91 1.04
N LEU A 338 -3.53 -33.04 2.09
CA LEU A 338 -2.91 -33.28 3.40
C LEU A 338 -3.77 -34.11 4.37
N GLY A 339 -5.01 -34.50 3.98
CA GLY A 339 -5.94 -35.20 4.86
C GLY A 339 -6.47 -34.35 6.02
N ILE A 340 -6.50 -33.02 5.84
CA ILE A 340 -6.93 -32.04 6.86
C ILE A 340 -8.40 -31.69 6.63
N THR A 341 -9.20 -31.81 7.69
CA THR A 341 -10.55 -31.24 7.71
C THR A 341 -10.51 -29.84 8.28
N ILE A 342 -10.89 -28.86 7.47
CA ILE A 342 -10.94 -27.44 7.92
C ILE A 342 -12.19 -27.27 8.80
N PRO A 343 -12.06 -26.72 10.02
CA PRO A 343 -13.20 -26.46 10.90
C PRO A 343 -14.21 -25.51 10.26
N GLN A 344 -15.50 -25.74 10.54
CA GLN A 344 -16.57 -24.89 10.03
C GLN A 344 -16.42 -23.43 10.46
N SER A 345 -15.90 -23.17 11.67
CA SER A 345 -15.61 -21.82 12.16
C SER A 345 -14.61 -21.05 11.28
N ILE A 346 -13.63 -21.76 10.73
CA ILE A 346 -12.64 -21.20 9.78
C ILE A 346 -13.31 -20.92 8.44
N LEU A 347 -14.08 -21.87 7.89
CA LEU A 347 -14.75 -21.73 6.60
C LEU A 347 -15.78 -20.61 6.58
N LEU A 348 -16.51 -20.38 7.68
CA LEU A 348 -17.47 -19.28 7.80
C LEU A 348 -16.83 -17.89 7.85
N ARG A 349 -15.56 -17.81 8.29
CA ARG A 349 -14.80 -16.56 8.34
C ARG A 349 -13.91 -16.36 7.12
N ALA A 350 -13.77 -17.40 6.29
CA ALA A 350 -12.95 -17.29 5.10
C ALA A 350 -13.60 -16.32 4.08
N ASP A 351 -12.82 -15.34 3.66
CA ASP A 351 -13.19 -14.40 2.59
C ASP A 351 -13.11 -15.07 1.22
N GLU A 352 -12.24 -16.08 1.10
CA GLU A 352 -12.04 -16.84 -0.12
C GLU A 352 -11.71 -18.31 0.17
N VAL A 353 -12.30 -19.21 -0.61
CA VAL A 353 -12.10 -20.66 -0.50
C VAL A 353 -11.75 -21.22 -1.87
N ILE A 354 -10.50 -21.65 -2.06
CA ILE A 354 -10.02 -22.31 -3.29
C ILE A 354 -10.46 -23.78 -3.26
N ARG A 355 -11.23 -24.20 -4.28
CA ARG A 355 -11.82 -25.55 -4.41
C ARG A 355 -11.26 -26.30 -5.60
#